data_c2a733b68ec3e95b2ccd8f8473923bba
#
_entry.id   c2a733b68ec3e95b2ccd8f8473923bba
#
_cell.length_a   1.000
_cell.length_b   1.000
_cell.length_c   1.000
_cell.angle_alpha   90.00
_cell.angle_beta   90.00
_cell.angle_gamma   90.00
#
_symmetry.space_group_name_H-M   'P 1'
#
loop_
_entity.id
_entity.type
_entity.pdbx_description
1 polymer ?
#
loop_
_entity_poly.entity_id
_entity_poly.type
_entity_poly.pdbx_seq_one_letter_code
_entity_poly.pdbx_strand_id
1 'polypeptide(L)'
;HELGHFLVAKLFDVKVLKFSLGFGPAIGVGRWRLAFKRGETEYVVAWFPLGGFVKMLGESPEDEVREGSADEAADGVSPPEPIDPADIPRAFNNKPVWQRLLVLIAGPAMNLLLPVVIFIGVLAVGMPRPEPVIGTIEPGSPAAKAGLSVGDRVVAVGGKPVQWWDDVEDDLRARPGE
;
A
#
# COMPACT_ATOMS: atom_id res chain seq x y z
N HIS A 1 -0.39 1.80 5.65
CA HIS A 1 -0.78 1.77 7.06
C HIS A 1 0.17 2.64 7.87
N GLU A 2 1.41 2.23 8.01
CA GLU A 2 2.43 2.93 8.82
C GLU A 2 2.64 4.39 8.41
N LEU A 3 2.55 4.68 7.11
CA LEU A 3 2.64 6.04 6.62
C LEU A 3 1.51 6.93 7.17
N GLY A 4 0.31 6.37 7.37
CA GLY A 4 -0.82 7.10 7.97
C GLY A 4 -0.51 7.51 9.41
N HIS A 5 -0.08 6.58 10.24
CA HIS A 5 0.35 6.87 11.62
C HIS A 5 1.46 7.92 11.64
N PHE A 6 2.48 7.74 10.81
CA PHE A 6 3.63 8.64 10.71
C PHE A 6 3.21 10.07 10.34
N LEU A 7 2.41 10.25 9.30
CA LEU A 7 1.99 11.58 8.83
C LEU A 7 1.18 12.32 9.87
N VAL A 8 0.22 11.65 10.50
CA VAL A 8 -0.64 12.26 11.52
C VAL A 8 0.13 12.53 12.82
N ALA A 9 1.05 11.63 13.20
CA ALA A 9 1.95 11.86 14.32
C ALA A 9 2.79 13.14 14.10
N LYS A 10 3.39 13.29 12.91
CA LYS A 10 4.16 14.51 12.57
C LYS A 10 3.27 15.76 12.51
N LEU A 11 2.03 15.65 12.04
CA LEU A 11 1.08 16.78 12.01
C LEU A 11 0.78 17.33 13.40
N PHE A 12 0.71 16.44 14.40
CA PHE A 12 0.48 16.81 15.80
C PHE A 12 1.77 17.03 16.60
N ASP A 13 2.91 17.15 15.92
CA ASP A 13 4.21 17.32 16.57
C ASP A 13 4.48 16.23 17.62
N VAL A 14 4.15 14.98 17.29
CA VAL A 14 4.62 13.82 18.03
C VAL A 14 6.02 13.48 17.58
N LYS A 15 6.96 13.30 18.52
CA LYS A 15 8.32 12.92 18.18
C LYS A 15 8.34 11.46 17.70
N VAL A 16 8.61 11.27 16.42
CA VAL A 16 8.80 9.95 15.82
C VAL A 16 10.28 9.61 15.81
N LEU A 17 10.63 8.56 16.52
CA LEU A 17 12.01 8.09 16.66
C LEU A 17 12.45 7.27 15.44
N LYS A 18 11.59 6.33 15.00
CA LYS A 18 11.90 5.42 13.91
C LYS A 18 10.69 5.17 13.02
N PHE A 19 10.92 5.18 11.72
CA PHE A 19 9.97 4.76 10.70
C PHE A 19 10.59 3.61 9.91
N SER A 20 10.03 2.41 10.02
CA SER A 20 10.56 1.22 9.36
C SER A 20 9.57 0.67 8.34
N LEU A 21 10.06 0.43 7.13
CA LEU A 21 9.39 -0.39 6.13
C LEU A 21 9.97 -1.81 6.24
N GLY A 22 9.17 -2.74 6.77
CA GLY A 22 9.59 -4.09 7.07
C GLY A 22 10.03 -4.29 8.51
N PHE A 23 10.36 -5.54 8.83
CA PHE A 23 10.85 -5.99 10.13
C PHE A 23 12.28 -6.52 10.02
N GLY A 24 13.03 -6.48 11.14
CA GLY A 24 14.41 -6.98 11.25
C GLY A 24 15.46 -5.94 10.89
N PRO A 25 16.71 -6.37 10.63
CA PRO A 25 17.83 -5.49 10.36
C PRO A 25 17.64 -4.74 9.04
N ALA A 26 18.23 -3.53 8.96
CA ALA A 26 18.23 -2.76 7.72
C ALA A 26 18.90 -3.53 6.57
N ILE A 27 18.31 -3.45 5.38
CA ILE A 27 18.88 -4.05 4.17
C ILE A 27 20.25 -3.41 3.90
N GLY A 28 21.26 -4.25 3.68
CA GLY A 28 22.62 -3.82 3.34
C GLY A 28 23.67 -4.25 4.35
N VAL A 29 24.94 -3.99 4.02
CA VAL A 29 26.10 -4.38 4.82
C VAL A 29 27.00 -3.18 5.04
N GLY A 30 27.45 -2.97 6.28
CA GLY A 30 28.38 -1.90 6.63
C GLY A 30 27.82 -0.50 6.34
N ARG A 31 28.53 0.28 5.52
CA ARG A 31 28.14 1.67 5.16
C ARG A 31 26.98 1.76 4.16
N TRP A 32 26.64 0.66 3.49
CA TRP A 32 25.58 0.56 2.47
C TRP A 32 24.28 -0.01 3.08
N ARG A 33 23.87 0.51 4.23
CA ARG A 33 22.58 0.16 4.84
C ARG A 33 21.52 1.13 4.34
N LEU A 34 20.34 0.62 3.99
CA LEU A 34 19.14 1.42 3.68
C LEU A 34 18.52 1.95 4.97
N ALA A 35 19.33 2.68 5.73
CA ALA A 35 18.92 3.39 6.92
C ALA A 35 19.56 4.79 6.89
N PHE A 36 18.73 5.82 7.06
CA PHE A 36 19.20 7.20 7.12
C PHE A 36 18.43 7.99 8.16
N LYS A 37 19.11 8.89 8.85
CA LYS A 37 18.47 9.79 9.82
C LYS A 37 18.20 11.14 9.12
N ARG A 38 16.95 11.60 9.17
CA ARG A 38 16.56 12.93 8.69
C ARG A 38 15.85 13.68 9.81
N GLY A 39 16.50 14.72 10.31
CA GLY A 39 16.06 15.39 11.53
C GLY A 39 16.14 14.45 12.73
N GLU A 40 15.03 14.28 13.42
CA GLU A 40 14.90 13.45 14.62
C GLU A 40 14.47 12.01 14.35
N THR A 41 14.07 11.70 13.12
CA THR A 41 13.52 10.38 12.74
C THR A 41 14.53 9.56 11.96
N GLU A 42 14.73 8.31 12.38
CA GLU A 42 15.46 7.30 11.63
C GLU A 42 14.52 6.59 10.66
N TYR A 43 14.87 6.55 9.38
CA TYR A 43 14.14 5.83 8.32
C TYR A 43 14.89 4.57 7.97
N VAL A 44 14.21 3.43 8.03
CA VAL A 44 14.82 2.11 7.79
C VAL A 44 14.00 1.34 6.76
N VAL A 45 14.70 0.68 5.84
CA VAL A 45 14.12 -0.38 5.01
C VAL A 45 14.73 -1.69 5.46
N ALA A 46 13.89 -2.56 6.03
CA ALA A 46 14.32 -3.81 6.65
C ALA A 46 14.16 -5.01 5.71
N TRP A 47 14.84 -6.12 6.06
CA TRP A 47 14.94 -7.32 5.22
C TRP A 47 13.60 -8.02 4.98
N PHE A 48 12.68 -7.99 5.96
CA PHE A 48 11.37 -8.65 5.85
C PHE A 48 10.30 -7.62 5.50
N PRO A 49 9.89 -7.50 4.21
CA PRO A 49 8.95 -6.48 3.75
C PRO A 49 7.48 -6.80 4.08
N LEU A 50 7.23 -7.61 5.10
CA LEU A 50 5.89 -8.02 5.55
C LEU A 50 5.37 -7.05 6.61
N GLY A 51 5.15 -5.79 6.24
CA GLY A 51 4.66 -4.76 7.14
C GLY A 51 5.67 -3.67 7.43
N GLY A 52 5.58 -3.07 8.59
CA GLY A 52 6.45 -2.00 9.06
C GLY A 52 6.05 -1.58 10.46
N PHE A 53 6.68 -0.54 10.97
CA PHE A 53 6.28 0.08 12.23
C PHE A 53 6.74 1.54 12.31
N VAL A 54 6.04 2.28 13.14
CA VAL A 54 6.40 3.65 13.53
C VAL A 54 6.65 3.63 15.02
N LYS A 55 7.86 3.97 15.47
CA LYS A 55 8.18 4.11 16.88
C LYS A 55 8.05 5.58 17.28
N MET A 56 7.13 5.86 18.19
CA MET A 56 6.89 7.20 18.71
C MET A 56 7.43 7.30 20.14
N LEU A 57 7.89 8.46 20.54
CA LEU A 57 8.31 8.72 21.91
C LEU A 57 7.11 8.57 22.87
N GLY A 58 7.27 7.78 23.95
CA GLY A 58 6.22 7.56 24.95
C GLY A 58 5.04 6.70 24.47
N GLU A 59 5.25 5.85 23.46
CA GLU A 59 4.24 4.89 23.01
C GLU A 59 4.17 3.67 23.93
N SER A 60 5.31 3.20 24.42
CA SER A 60 5.39 2.08 25.34
C SER A 60 5.80 2.54 26.74
N PRO A 61 5.20 1.97 27.80
CA PRO A 61 5.64 2.25 29.19
C PRO A 61 7.12 1.90 29.43
N GLU A 62 7.67 0.99 28.63
CA GLU A 62 9.07 0.56 28.69
C GLU A 62 10.03 1.62 28.17
N ASP A 63 9.58 2.56 27.32
CA ASP A 63 10.41 3.68 26.86
C ASP A 63 10.71 4.68 27.99
N GLU A 64 9.90 4.69 29.06
CA GLU A 64 10.08 5.55 30.23
C GLU A 64 11.02 4.93 31.28
N VAL A 65 11.19 3.60 31.29
CA VAL A 65 11.86 2.84 32.38
C VAL A 65 13.23 2.29 31.98
N ARG A 66 13.61 2.31 30.71
CA ARG A 66 14.91 1.77 30.26
C ARG A 66 16.10 2.73 30.46
N GLU A 67 16.29 3.19 31.66
CA GLU A 67 17.61 3.42 32.19
C GLU A 67 18.25 2.03 32.43
N GLY A 68 18.98 1.53 31.46
CA GLY A 68 20.06 0.55 31.73
C GLY A 68 19.78 -0.94 31.54
N SER A 69 19.14 -1.42 30.52
CA SER A 69 19.25 -2.84 30.15
C SER A 69 19.94 -3.05 28.80
N ALA A 70 21.12 -3.66 28.91
CA ALA A 70 22.07 -3.88 27.80
C ALA A 70 21.72 -5.04 26.85
N ASP A 71 20.54 -5.65 26.93
CA ASP A 71 20.22 -6.92 26.27
C ASP A 71 19.54 -6.83 24.90
N GLU A 72 19.30 -5.62 24.34
CA GLU A 72 18.72 -5.48 23.00
C GLU A 72 19.71 -5.13 21.88
N ALA A 73 20.98 -5.43 22.08
CA ALA A 73 22.01 -5.23 21.05
C ALA A 73 21.88 -6.18 19.82
N ALA A 74 20.91 -7.11 19.81
CA ALA A 74 20.76 -8.09 18.74
C ALA A 74 20.04 -7.57 17.49
N ASP A 75 19.23 -6.50 17.58
CA ASP A 75 18.40 -6.01 16.47
C ASP A 75 18.89 -4.71 15.80
N GLY A 76 20.11 -4.26 16.09
CA GLY A 76 20.68 -3.04 15.48
C GLY A 76 19.93 -1.76 15.93
N VAL A 77 19.25 -1.80 17.05
CA VAL A 77 18.61 -0.64 17.68
C VAL A 77 19.70 0.15 18.39
N SER A 78 19.86 1.42 18.02
CA SER A 78 20.72 2.35 18.76
C SER A 78 20.29 2.39 20.23
N PRO A 79 21.24 2.50 21.20
CA PRO A 79 20.88 2.63 22.61
C PRO A 79 19.87 3.78 22.79
N PRO A 80 18.93 3.66 23.74
CA PRO A 80 17.97 4.72 23.99
C PRO A 80 18.73 6.00 24.36
N GLU A 81 18.63 7.02 23.51
CA GLU A 81 19.12 8.34 23.85
C GLU A 81 18.31 8.85 25.06
N PRO A 82 18.95 9.49 26.06
CA PRO A 82 18.24 10.11 27.18
C PRO A 82 17.15 11.04 26.63
N ILE A 83 15.93 10.92 27.17
CA ILE A 83 14.81 11.77 26.74
C ILE A 83 15.15 13.20 27.14
N ASP A 84 15.29 14.08 26.15
CA ASP A 84 15.47 15.51 26.42
C ASP A 84 14.18 16.03 27.11
N PRO A 85 14.27 16.73 28.23
CA PRO A 85 13.10 17.36 28.88
C PRO A 85 12.27 18.22 27.92
N ALA A 86 12.88 18.79 26.89
CA ALA A 86 12.19 19.56 25.86
C ALA A 86 11.28 18.69 24.97
N ASP A 87 11.50 17.39 24.90
CA ASP A 87 10.70 16.46 24.09
C ASP A 87 9.53 15.83 24.86
N ILE A 88 9.47 15.97 26.17
CA ILE A 88 8.37 15.43 26.99
C ILE A 88 6.98 15.88 26.48
N PRO A 89 6.73 17.15 26.12
CA PRO A 89 5.44 17.58 25.57
C PRO A 89 5.12 16.96 24.19
N ARG A 90 6.12 16.42 23.50
CA ARG A 90 6.03 15.80 22.18
C ARG A 90 5.87 14.28 22.25
N ALA A 91 5.88 13.71 23.46
CA ALA A 91 5.63 12.31 23.68
C ALA A 91 4.16 11.96 23.37
N PHE A 92 3.92 10.81 22.75
CA PHE A 92 2.59 10.34 22.35
C PHE A 92 1.60 10.27 23.53
N ASN A 93 2.05 9.74 24.66
CA ASN A 93 1.23 9.62 25.88
C ASN A 93 0.84 10.98 26.49
N ASN A 94 1.60 12.05 26.25
CA ASN A 94 1.33 13.41 26.71
C ASN A 94 0.42 14.21 25.76
N LYS A 95 0.08 13.67 24.60
CA LYS A 95 -0.88 14.30 23.68
C LYS A 95 -2.33 14.09 24.14
N PRO A 96 -3.21 15.05 23.84
CA PRO A 96 -4.65 14.90 24.11
C PRO A 96 -5.21 13.62 23.51
N VAL A 97 -6.18 13.00 24.17
CA VAL A 97 -6.78 11.72 23.77
C VAL A 97 -7.26 11.72 22.30
N TRP A 98 -7.88 12.83 21.86
CA TRP A 98 -8.36 12.95 20.48
C TRP A 98 -7.23 12.91 19.43
N GLN A 99 -6.04 13.50 19.72
CA GLN A 99 -4.88 13.43 18.84
C GLN A 99 -4.34 12.00 18.77
N ARG A 100 -4.23 11.33 19.93
CA ARG A 100 -3.82 9.92 19.98
C ARG A 100 -4.77 9.03 19.19
N LEU A 101 -6.08 9.25 19.32
CA LEU A 101 -7.09 8.52 18.57
C LEU A 101 -6.96 8.75 17.06
N LEU A 102 -6.72 10.00 16.62
CA LEU A 102 -6.51 10.31 15.21
C LEU A 102 -5.24 9.65 14.65
N VAL A 103 -4.15 9.61 15.43
CA VAL A 103 -2.94 8.88 15.04
C VAL A 103 -3.25 7.40 14.86
N LEU A 104 -3.99 6.76 15.79
CA LEU A 104 -4.35 5.35 15.71
C LEU A 104 -5.25 5.03 14.51
N ILE A 105 -6.23 5.88 14.22
CA ILE A 105 -7.16 5.70 13.10
C ILE A 105 -6.47 5.98 11.74
N ALA A 106 -5.43 6.80 11.71
CA ALA A 106 -4.76 7.22 10.48
C ALA A 106 -4.18 6.05 9.68
N GLY A 107 -3.68 5.01 10.34
CA GLY A 107 -3.19 3.79 9.67
C GLY A 107 -4.29 3.09 8.86
N PRO A 108 -5.37 2.62 9.49
CA PRO A 108 -6.52 2.05 8.78
C PRO A 108 -7.12 2.98 7.73
N ALA A 109 -7.25 4.28 8.02
CA ALA A 109 -7.77 5.26 7.08
C ALA A 109 -6.91 5.36 5.81
N MET A 110 -5.59 5.30 5.94
CA MET A 110 -4.67 5.29 4.80
C MET A 110 -4.85 4.05 3.92
N ASN A 111 -5.13 2.89 4.52
CA ASN A 111 -5.40 1.66 3.77
C ASN A 111 -6.69 1.75 2.93
N LEU A 112 -7.68 2.53 3.38
CA LEU A 112 -8.90 2.79 2.62
C LEU A 112 -8.68 3.86 1.55
N LEU A 113 -7.90 4.90 1.86
CA LEU A 113 -7.64 6.01 0.95
C LEU A 113 -6.77 5.60 -0.23
N LEU A 114 -5.73 4.81 0.00
CA LEU A 114 -4.76 4.43 -1.01
C LEU A 114 -5.37 3.71 -2.23
N PRO A 115 -6.23 2.67 -2.06
CA PRO A 115 -6.92 2.05 -3.19
C PRO A 115 -7.77 3.04 -3.98
N VAL A 116 -8.47 3.95 -3.31
CA VAL A 116 -9.29 4.97 -3.98
C VAL A 116 -8.43 5.85 -4.88
N VAL A 117 -7.30 6.34 -4.38
CA VAL A 117 -6.36 7.16 -5.17
C VAL A 117 -5.79 6.36 -6.35
N ILE A 118 -5.42 5.10 -6.14
CA ILE A 118 -4.93 4.21 -7.21
C ILE A 118 -6.02 4.00 -8.26
N PHE A 119 -7.26 3.69 -7.85
CA PHE A 119 -8.38 3.49 -8.78
C PHE A 119 -8.68 4.75 -9.61
N ILE A 120 -8.67 5.92 -8.98
CA ILE A 120 -8.83 7.20 -9.69
C ILE A 120 -7.71 7.34 -10.74
N GLY A 121 -6.47 7.04 -10.38
CA GLY A 121 -5.33 7.07 -11.31
C GLY A 121 -5.50 6.09 -12.47
N VAL A 122 -5.87 4.85 -12.20
CA VAL A 122 -6.11 3.83 -13.23
C VAL A 122 -7.25 4.24 -14.17
N LEU A 123 -8.36 4.74 -13.62
CA LEU A 123 -9.50 5.20 -14.43
C LEU A 123 -9.15 6.41 -15.28
N ALA A 124 -8.29 7.33 -14.77
CA ALA A 124 -7.85 8.50 -15.52
C ALA A 124 -6.92 8.15 -16.71
N VAL A 125 -6.11 7.11 -16.56
CA VAL A 125 -5.26 6.59 -17.65
C VAL A 125 -6.07 5.79 -18.67
N GLY A 126 -7.21 5.22 -18.26
CA GLY A 126 -8.06 4.33 -19.04
C GLY A 126 -7.67 2.87 -18.84
N MET A 127 -8.69 2.02 -18.78
CA MET A 127 -8.47 0.57 -18.76
C MET A 127 -8.30 0.04 -20.18
N PRO A 128 -7.29 -0.83 -20.43
CA PRO A 128 -7.18 -1.51 -21.70
C PRO A 128 -8.44 -2.37 -21.90
N ARG A 129 -9.14 -2.15 -23.02
CA ARG A 129 -10.28 -2.97 -23.39
C ARG A 129 -9.83 -4.11 -24.27
N PRO A 130 -10.38 -5.32 -24.11
CA PRO A 130 -10.02 -6.45 -24.96
C PRO A 130 -10.48 -6.20 -26.40
N GLU A 131 -9.58 -6.46 -27.33
CA GLU A 131 -9.92 -6.42 -28.77
C GLU A 131 -10.97 -7.51 -29.11
N PRO A 132 -11.83 -7.30 -30.10
CA PRO A 132 -12.85 -8.26 -30.48
C PRO A 132 -12.25 -9.39 -31.32
N VAL A 133 -11.30 -10.13 -30.75
CA VAL A 133 -10.60 -11.25 -31.37
C VAL A 133 -11.01 -12.56 -30.69
N ILE A 134 -11.33 -13.57 -31.46
CA ILE A 134 -11.74 -14.88 -30.97
C ILE A 134 -10.52 -15.63 -30.42
N GLY A 135 -10.51 -15.84 -29.09
CA GLY A 135 -9.42 -16.51 -28.39
C GLY A 135 -9.55 -18.03 -28.34
N THR A 136 -10.79 -18.53 -28.21
CA THR A 136 -11.07 -19.98 -28.08
C THR A 136 -12.41 -20.31 -28.68
N ILE A 137 -12.52 -21.45 -29.33
CA ILE A 137 -13.77 -21.98 -29.89
C ILE A 137 -13.95 -23.39 -29.37
N GLU A 138 -15.09 -23.65 -28.69
CA GLU A 138 -15.44 -24.99 -28.24
C GLU A 138 -15.81 -25.90 -29.43
N PRO A 139 -15.26 -27.11 -29.53
CA PRO A 139 -15.61 -28.07 -30.57
C PRO A 139 -17.12 -28.38 -30.56
N GLY A 140 -17.76 -28.28 -31.71
CA GLY A 140 -19.19 -28.54 -31.86
C GLY A 140 -20.13 -27.36 -31.47
N SER A 141 -19.56 -26.25 -31.02
CA SER A 141 -20.31 -25.02 -30.74
C SER A 141 -20.92 -24.42 -32.01
N PRO A 142 -21.94 -23.54 -31.88
CA PRO A 142 -22.47 -22.79 -33.03
C PRO A 142 -21.38 -22.00 -33.77
N ALA A 143 -20.43 -21.42 -33.05
CA ALA A 143 -19.32 -20.70 -33.65
C ALA A 143 -18.43 -21.60 -34.52
N ALA A 144 -18.10 -22.82 -34.03
CA ALA A 144 -17.36 -23.81 -34.82
C ALA A 144 -18.11 -24.25 -36.07
N LYS A 145 -19.45 -24.45 -35.97
CA LYS A 145 -20.30 -24.81 -37.09
C LYS A 145 -20.46 -23.67 -38.12
N ALA A 146 -20.36 -22.44 -37.66
CA ALA A 146 -20.37 -21.25 -38.52
C ALA A 146 -19.04 -21.00 -39.25
N GLY A 147 -18.00 -21.80 -38.96
CA GLY A 147 -16.67 -21.70 -39.60
C GLY A 147 -15.78 -20.60 -39.03
N LEU A 148 -16.09 -20.07 -37.83
CA LEU A 148 -15.23 -19.13 -37.13
C LEU A 148 -13.93 -19.84 -36.69
N SER A 149 -12.84 -19.12 -36.71
CA SER A 149 -11.50 -19.60 -36.34
C SER A 149 -10.91 -18.79 -35.19
N VAL A 150 -10.06 -19.43 -34.39
CA VAL A 150 -9.26 -18.73 -33.39
C VAL A 150 -8.36 -17.71 -34.09
N GLY A 151 -8.37 -16.47 -33.59
CA GLY A 151 -7.64 -15.35 -34.20
C GLY A 151 -8.51 -14.48 -35.12
N ASP A 152 -9.73 -14.90 -35.45
CA ASP A 152 -10.62 -14.06 -36.24
C ASP A 152 -11.03 -12.81 -35.43
N ARG A 153 -11.08 -11.67 -36.11
CA ARG A 153 -11.52 -10.40 -35.53
C ARG A 153 -12.97 -10.13 -35.93
N VAL A 154 -13.82 -9.96 -34.93
CA VAL A 154 -15.21 -9.57 -35.15
C VAL A 154 -15.26 -8.07 -35.46
N VAL A 155 -15.70 -7.70 -36.65
CA VAL A 155 -15.75 -6.31 -37.11
C VAL A 155 -17.16 -5.71 -36.99
N ALA A 156 -18.18 -6.56 -36.99
CA ALA A 156 -19.58 -6.13 -36.86
C ALA A 156 -20.46 -7.29 -36.35
N VAL A 157 -21.48 -6.97 -35.58
CA VAL A 157 -22.53 -7.88 -35.13
C VAL A 157 -23.90 -7.34 -35.61
N GLY A 158 -24.67 -8.13 -36.37
CA GLY A 158 -25.97 -7.68 -36.89
C GLY A 158 -25.90 -6.38 -37.70
N GLY A 159 -24.79 -6.14 -38.40
CA GLY A 159 -24.55 -4.94 -39.19
C GLY A 159 -24.08 -3.71 -38.42
N LYS A 160 -23.96 -3.79 -37.10
CA LYS A 160 -23.37 -2.74 -36.27
C LYS A 160 -21.87 -2.96 -36.12
N PRO A 161 -21.03 -1.97 -36.40
CA PRO A 161 -19.58 -2.08 -36.16
C PRO A 161 -19.26 -2.21 -34.68
N VAL A 162 -18.35 -3.10 -34.33
CA VAL A 162 -17.84 -3.30 -32.96
C VAL A 162 -16.39 -2.91 -32.88
N GLN A 163 -16.00 -2.29 -31.80
CA GLN A 163 -14.63 -1.87 -31.53
C GLN A 163 -13.96 -2.72 -30.45
N TRP A 164 -14.75 -3.17 -29.48
CA TRP A 164 -14.30 -3.87 -28.29
C TRP A 164 -15.08 -5.15 -28.09
N TRP A 165 -14.52 -6.09 -27.30
CA TRP A 165 -15.20 -7.35 -27.01
C TRP A 165 -16.54 -7.14 -26.26
N ASP A 166 -16.57 -6.13 -25.40
CA ASP A 166 -17.80 -5.77 -24.66
C ASP A 166 -18.97 -5.43 -25.63
N ASP A 167 -18.69 -4.74 -26.74
CA ASP A 167 -19.68 -4.40 -27.74
C ASP A 167 -20.26 -5.68 -28.38
N VAL A 168 -19.39 -6.70 -28.62
CA VAL A 168 -19.81 -8.00 -29.15
C VAL A 168 -20.74 -8.71 -28.17
N GLU A 169 -20.37 -8.76 -26.88
CA GLU A 169 -21.18 -9.40 -25.85
C GLU A 169 -22.53 -8.71 -25.68
N ASP A 170 -22.56 -7.40 -25.63
CA ASP A 170 -23.80 -6.63 -25.45
C ASP A 170 -24.75 -6.81 -26.63
N ASP A 171 -24.27 -6.76 -27.87
CA ASP A 171 -25.10 -6.97 -29.06
C ASP A 171 -25.61 -8.43 -29.19
N LEU A 172 -24.80 -9.43 -28.76
CA LEU A 172 -25.22 -10.83 -28.71
C LEU A 172 -26.28 -11.07 -27.61
N ARG A 173 -26.09 -10.48 -26.43
CA ARG A 173 -27.09 -10.58 -25.34
C ARG A 173 -28.41 -9.92 -25.68
N ALA A 174 -28.37 -8.85 -26.47
CA ALA A 174 -29.58 -8.17 -26.91
C ALA A 174 -30.40 -8.97 -27.94
N ARG A 175 -29.85 -10.05 -28.54
CA ARG A 175 -30.47 -10.86 -29.59
C ARG A 175 -30.40 -12.35 -29.28
N PRO A 176 -31.04 -12.83 -28.22
CA PRO A 176 -31.04 -14.25 -27.90
C PRO A 176 -31.80 -15.05 -28.98
N GLY A 177 -31.09 -15.92 -29.69
CA GLY A 177 -31.68 -16.86 -30.67
C GLY A 177 -31.60 -16.47 -32.15
N GLU A 178 -30.88 -15.40 -32.47
CA GLU A 178 -30.49 -15.09 -33.85
C GLU A 178 -29.15 -15.71 -34.25
#